data_fed7cc578cdddd93eb4552963f0e1bcc
#
_entry.id   fed7cc578cdddd93eb4552963f0e1bcc
#
_cell.length_a   1.000
_cell.length_b   1.000
_cell.length_c   1.000
_cell.angle_alpha   90.00
_cell.angle_beta   90.00
_cell.angle_gamma   90.00
#
_symmetry.space_group_name_H-M   'P 1'
#
loop_
_entity.id
_entity.type
_entity.pdbx_description
1 polymer ?
#
loop_
_entity_poly.entity_id
_entity_poly.type
_entity_poly.pdbx_seq_one_letter_code
_entity_poly.pdbx_strand_id
1 'polypeptide(L)'
;MDIGIRLTGAMSRLPLEENAQWAAEHGFKDIETGLSDDLVERLRPSGISAWAASMRSRLIVADDAERETAITQAKASIDSAARQGIKVLCCGHGMVEGKPPADQITFFKAGFGPVAAHAEQAGVKLAFEHWPNRGRNLMHSPELWDAAFNAVGSPALGLNFDPSHLVVLHIDWVWALREFRDRIFYAHAKDTELFLDRRNRYGIYGPFIESGGPASGIWWRYRLPGFGVVDWHKYADILAEIGYQGPMNIEHEDQVWGFTQDVARMRDGLLVAKRFLDQTLI
;
A
#
# COMPACT_ATOMS: atom_id res chain seq x y z
N MET A 1 -16.24 -9.59 -0.02
CA MET A 1 -15.01 -8.91 -0.50
C MET A 1 -13.95 -9.97 -0.79
N ASP A 2 -13.30 -9.92 -1.96
CA ASP A 2 -12.25 -10.88 -2.30
C ASP A 2 -10.97 -10.63 -1.48
N ILE A 3 -10.30 -11.72 -1.05
CA ILE A 3 -9.02 -11.65 -0.35
C ILE A 3 -7.91 -12.01 -1.33
N GLY A 4 -6.94 -11.12 -1.43
CA GLY A 4 -5.73 -11.32 -2.21
C GLY A 4 -4.46 -11.26 -1.37
N ILE A 5 -3.32 -11.22 -2.04
CA ILE A 5 -2.00 -11.07 -1.41
C ILE A 5 -1.17 -10.02 -2.16
N ARG A 6 -0.40 -9.24 -1.40
CA ARG A 6 0.70 -8.47 -1.94
C ARG A 6 1.98 -9.30 -1.83
N LEU A 7 2.70 -9.45 -2.95
CA LEU A 7 3.97 -10.17 -2.96
C LEU A 7 5.07 -9.34 -2.32
N THR A 8 5.46 -9.73 -1.11
CA THR A 8 6.49 -9.07 -0.30
C THR A 8 7.54 -10.08 0.18
N GLY A 9 8.59 -9.60 0.81
CA GLY A 9 9.57 -10.40 1.53
C GLY A 9 10.17 -11.54 0.73
N ALA A 10 10.21 -12.74 1.32
CA ALA A 10 10.79 -13.93 0.67
C ALA A 10 9.97 -14.39 -0.53
N MET A 11 8.65 -14.25 -0.52
CA MET A 11 7.79 -14.64 -1.64
C MET A 11 8.03 -13.81 -2.90
N SER A 12 8.38 -12.53 -2.77
CA SER A 12 8.66 -11.67 -3.94
C SER A 12 9.88 -12.10 -4.75
N ARG A 13 10.68 -13.05 -4.25
CA ARG A 13 11.84 -13.61 -4.92
C ARG A 13 11.53 -14.85 -5.75
N LEU A 14 10.36 -15.45 -5.56
CA LEU A 14 9.89 -16.58 -6.34
C LEU A 14 9.33 -16.13 -7.70
N PRO A 15 9.28 -17.03 -8.71
CA PRO A 15 8.55 -16.78 -9.92
C PRO A 15 7.10 -16.36 -9.64
N LEU A 16 6.59 -15.41 -10.42
CA LEU A 16 5.21 -14.94 -10.30
C LEU A 16 4.21 -16.09 -10.45
N GLU A 17 4.44 -16.95 -11.41
CA GLU A 17 3.59 -18.08 -11.76
C GLU A 17 3.48 -19.09 -10.60
N GLU A 18 4.58 -19.33 -9.88
CA GLU A 18 4.58 -20.19 -8.69
C GLU A 18 3.74 -19.59 -7.57
N ASN A 19 3.89 -18.29 -7.33
CA ASN A 19 3.08 -17.59 -6.33
C ASN A 19 1.60 -17.58 -6.73
N ALA A 20 1.30 -17.35 -8.00
CA ALA A 20 -0.06 -17.30 -8.51
C ALA A 20 -0.75 -18.67 -8.42
N GLN A 21 -0.05 -19.75 -8.79
CA GLN A 21 -0.57 -21.10 -8.66
C GLN A 21 -0.87 -21.45 -7.20
N TRP A 22 0.10 -21.18 -6.31
CA TRP A 22 -0.08 -21.40 -4.87
C TRP A 22 -1.25 -20.60 -4.33
N ALA A 23 -1.38 -19.31 -4.69
CA ALA A 23 -2.46 -18.45 -4.24
C ALA A 23 -3.84 -18.99 -4.69
N ALA A 24 -3.97 -19.40 -5.95
CA ALA A 24 -5.19 -19.98 -6.50
C ALA A 24 -5.61 -21.27 -5.79
N GLU A 25 -4.66 -22.20 -5.57
CA GLU A 25 -4.90 -23.45 -4.86
C GLU A 25 -5.39 -23.26 -3.43
N HIS A 26 -5.05 -22.11 -2.82
CA HIS A 26 -5.45 -21.76 -1.45
C HIS A 26 -6.60 -20.74 -1.37
N GLY A 27 -7.25 -20.48 -2.52
CA GLY A 27 -8.49 -19.69 -2.58
C GLY A 27 -8.30 -18.17 -2.50
N PHE A 28 -7.07 -17.66 -2.66
CA PHE A 28 -6.87 -16.23 -2.90
C PHE A 28 -7.38 -15.84 -4.29
N LYS A 29 -7.77 -14.59 -4.48
CA LYS A 29 -8.43 -14.11 -5.71
C LYS A 29 -7.61 -13.08 -6.47
N ASP A 30 -6.69 -12.41 -5.79
CA ASP A 30 -5.92 -11.28 -6.35
C ASP A 30 -4.46 -11.33 -5.92
N ILE A 31 -3.57 -10.84 -6.80
CA ILE A 31 -2.17 -10.61 -6.49
C ILE A 31 -1.77 -9.19 -6.86
N GLU A 32 -1.24 -8.45 -5.88
CA GLU A 32 -0.49 -7.22 -6.12
C GLU A 32 1.01 -7.52 -6.22
N THR A 33 1.63 -7.05 -7.28
CA THR A 33 3.08 -7.09 -7.51
C THR A 33 3.54 -5.91 -8.36
N GLY A 34 4.83 -5.85 -8.72
CA GLY A 34 5.33 -4.84 -9.65
C GLY A 34 4.67 -4.96 -11.03
N LEU A 35 4.33 -3.82 -11.62
CA LEU A 35 3.79 -3.79 -12.98
C LEU A 35 4.83 -4.30 -13.99
N SER A 36 4.41 -5.22 -14.87
CA SER A 36 5.08 -5.58 -16.12
C SER A 36 4.08 -5.53 -17.27
N ASP A 37 4.55 -5.45 -18.51
CA ASP A 37 3.68 -5.33 -19.70
C ASP A 37 2.85 -6.61 -19.98
N ASP A 38 3.18 -7.70 -19.35
CA ASP A 38 2.59 -9.03 -19.47
C ASP A 38 1.97 -9.58 -18.17
N LEU A 39 1.82 -8.75 -17.13
CA LEU A 39 1.42 -9.19 -15.80
C LEU A 39 0.12 -10.02 -15.81
N VAL A 40 -0.93 -9.51 -16.44
CA VAL A 40 -2.23 -10.17 -16.48
C VAL A 40 -2.18 -11.45 -17.34
N GLU A 41 -1.39 -11.46 -18.42
CA GLU A 41 -1.17 -12.65 -19.23
C GLU A 41 -0.50 -13.77 -18.44
N ARG A 42 0.51 -13.45 -17.64
CA ARG A 42 1.23 -14.39 -16.77
C ARG A 42 0.36 -14.94 -15.64
N LEU A 43 -0.58 -14.15 -15.12
CA LEU A 43 -1.52 -14.59 -14.06
C LEU A 43 -2.69 -15.41 -14.60
N ARG A 44 -3.03 -15.26 -15.89
CA ARG A 44 -4.21 -15.90 -16.52
C ARG A 44 -4.31 -17.42 -16.29
N PRO A 45 -3.22 -18.23 -16.39
CA PRO A 45 -3.31 -19.67 -16.19
C PRO A 45 -3.78 -20.09 -14.80
N SER A 46 -3.52 -19.28 -13.77
CA SER A 46 -3.96 -19.53 -12.38
C SER A 46 -5.38 -19.04 -12.08
N GLY A 47 -5.95 -18.19 -12.94
CA GLY A 47 -7.23 -17.53 -12.69
C GLY A 47 -7.17 -16.43 -11.62
N ILE A 48 -5.97 -16.04 -11.18
CA ILE A 48 -5.75 -14.93 -10.24
C ILE A 48 -5.86 -13.60 -10.98
N SER A 49 -6.51 -12.62 -10.34
CA SER A 49 -6.57 -11.25 -10.86
C SER A 49 -5.38 -10.39 -10.42
N ALA A 50 -5.18 -9.28 -11.11
CA ALA A 50 -4.35 -8.16 -10.67
C ALA A 50 -5.22 -6.89 -10.70
N TRP A 51 -5.92 -6.64 -9.63
CA TRP A 51 -6.72 -5.40 -9.49
C TRP A 51 -5.82 -4.17 -9.42
N ALA A 52 -4.74 -4.29 -8.68
CA ALA A 52 -3.71 -3.28 -8.54
C ALA A 52 -2.32 -3.81 -8.88
N ALA A 53 -1.43 -2.92 -9.30
CA ALA A 53 -0.01 -3.20 -9.47
C ALA A 53 0.84 -2.05 -8.96
N SER A 54 2.05 -2.34 -8.51
CA SER A 54 2.97 -1.30 -8.03
C SER A 54 3.70 -0.65 -9.20
N MET A 55 3.62 0.69 -9.29
CA MET A 55 4.35 1.51 -10.25
C MET A 55 5.62 2.06 -9.60
N ARG A 56 6.78 1.81 -10.22
CA ARG A 56 8.03 2.43 -9.79
C ARG A 56 8.13 3.83 -10.40
N SER A 57 8.00 4.87 -9.58
CA SER A 57 8.18 6.25 -10.03
C SER A 57 8.82 7.11 -8.95
N ARG A 58 9.72 8.01 -9.35
CA ARG A 58 10.30 9.06 -8.49
C ARG A 58 9.88 10.40 -9.04
N LEU A 59 8.61 10.76 -8.84
CA LEU A 59 8.01 11.98 -9.38
C LEU A 59 8.24 13.22 -8.49
N ILE A 60 8.54 13.00 -7.19
CA ILE A 60 8.84 14.07 -6.24
C ILE A 60 10.34 14.29 -6.22
N VAL A 61 10.86 15.06 -7.17
CA VAL A 61 12.26 15.39 -7.35
C VAL A 61 12.45 16.86 -7.65
N ALA A 62 13.60 17.43 -7.27
CA ALA A 62 13.92 18.83 -7.49
C ALA A 62 14.41 19.12 -8.92
N ASP A 63 15.09 18.17 -9.54
CA ASP A 63 15.62 18.30 -10.89
C ASP A 63 14.54 18.16 -11.95
N ASP A 64 14.43 19.13 -12.84
CA ASP A 64 13.39 19.17 -13.87
C ASP A 64 13.57 18.08 -14.94
N ALA A 65 14.79 17.76 -15.34
CA ALA A 65 15.05 16.74 -16.35
C ALA A 65 14.80 15.33 -15.82
N GLU A 66 15.17 15.07 -14.54
CA GLU A 66 14.82 13.82 -13.85
C GLU A 66 13.30 13.68 -13.75
N ARG A 67 12.59 14.77 -13.43
CA ARG A 67 11.12 14.78 -13.31
C ARG A 67 10.44 14.50 -14.66
N GLU A 68 10.86 15.12 -15.74
CA GLU A 68 10.29 14.87 -17.07
C GLU A 68 10.50 13.41 -17.53
N THR A 69 11.65 12.86 -17.24
CA THR A 69 11.94 11.44 -17.49
C THR A 69 10.99 10.54 -16.69
N ALA A 70 10.82 10.83 -15.40
CA ALA A 70 9.92 10.08 -14.52
C ALA A 70 8.44 10.21 -14.95
N ILE A 71 8.01 11.40 -15.39
CA ILE A 71 6.66 11.61 -15.93
C ILE A 71 6.42 10.76 -17.17
N THR A 72 7.37 10.71 -18.09
CA THR A 72 7.28 9.89 -19.32
C THR A 72 7.15 8.39 -18.97
N GLN A 73 7.96 7.91 -18.05
CA GLN A 73 7.90 6.52 -17.58
C GLN A 73 6.58 6.19 -16.86
N ALA A 74 6.10 7.12 -16.03
CA ALA A 74 4.83 6.94 -15.33
C ALA A 74 3.64 6.87 -16.29
N LYS A 75 3.60 7.71 -17.31
CA LYS A 75 2.57 7.66 -18.36
C LYS A 75 2.60 6.34 -19.13
N ALA A 76 3.78 5.85 -19.49
CA ALA A 76 3.92 4.53 -20.14
C ALA A 76 3.40 3.40 -19.23
N SER A 77 3.65 3.48 -17.92
CA SER A 77 3.10 2.53 -16.94
C SER A 77 1.57 2.59 -16.86
N ILE A 78 0.98 3.78 -16.91
CA ILE A 78 -0.48 3.96 -16.95
C ILE A 78 -1.07 3.34 -18.22
N ASP A 79 -0.46 3.56 -19.37
CA ASP A 79 -0.90 2.96 -20.64
C ASP A 79 -0.82 1.42 -20.60
N SER A 80 0.25 0.89 -20.00
CA SER A 80 0.41 -0.55 -19.80
C SER A 80 -0.69 -1.13 -18.88
N ALA A 81 -0.96 -0.48 -17.76
CA ALA A 81 -2.04 -0.87 -16.84
C ALA A 81 -3.42 -0.84 -17.51
N ALA A 82 -3.72 0.24 -18.25
CA ALA A 82 -4.99 0.39 -18.98
C ALA A 82 -5.19 -0.72 -20.01
N ARG A 83 -4.15 -1.03 -20.83
CA ARG A 83 -4.22 -2.13 -21.82
C ARG A 83 -4.51 -3.49 -21.16
N GLN A 84 -3.98 -3.72 -19.97
CA GLN A 84 -4.15 -4.96 -19.22
C GLN A 84 -5.43 -5.01 -18.38
N GLY A 85 -6.19 -3.90 -18.28
CA GLY A 85 -7.40 -3.78 -17.47
C GLY A 85 -7.15 -3.64 -15.97
N ILE A 86 -5.91 -3.36 -15.56
CA ILE A 86 -5.52 -3.07 -14.18
C ILE A 86 -6.14 -1.73 -13.77
N LYS A 87 -6.84 -1.72 -12.62
CA LYS A 87 -7.65 -0.57 -12.19
C LYS A 87 -6.88 0.48 -11.41
N VAL A 88 -5.85 0.04 -10.66
CA VAL A 88 -5.13 0.88 -9.71
C VAL A 88 -3.62 0.68 -9.88
N LEU A 89 -2.88 1.77 -9.91
CA LEU A 89 -1.43 1.77 -9.76
C LEU A 89 -1.05 2.29 -8.37
N CYS A 90 -0.46 1.43 -7.55
CA CYS A 90 0.14 1.81 -6.28
C CYS A 90 1.44 2.58 -6.57
N CYS A 91 1.45 3.86 -6.21
CA CYS A 91 2.53 4.77 -6.56
C CYS A 91 3.60 4.81 -5.48
N GLY A 92 4.85 4.74 -5.90
CA GLY A 92 5.97 5.16 -5.08
C GLY A 92 5.89 6.67 -4.83
N HIS A 93 6.16 7.06 -3.62
CA HIS A 93 6.23 8.45 -3.21
C HIS A 93 7.48 8.65 -2.38
N GLY A 94 8.01 9.85 -2.41
CA GLY A 94 9.22 10.20 -1.70
C GLY A 94 9.13 11.63 -1.21
N MET A 95 10.25 12.18 -0.82
CA MET A 95 10.43 13.59 -0.48
C MET A 95 11.77 14.05 -0.99
N VAL A 96 11.88 15.33 -1.33
CA VAL A 96 13.17 15.97 -1.60
C VAL A 96 13.81 16.28 -0.26
N GLU A 97 15.01 15.76 -0.02
CA GLU A 97 15.70 15.91 1.26
C GLU A 97 15.96 17.39 1.60
N GLY A 98 15.77 17.75 2.86
CA GLY A 98 16.02 19.09 3.38
C GLY A 98 15.01 20.18 2.94
N LYS A 99 13.97 19.82 2.19
CA LYS A 99 12.94 20.80 1.80
C LYS A 99 11.75 20.78 2.75
N PRO A 100 11.16 21.94 3.07
CA PRO A 100 9.99 22.01 3.93
C PRO A 100 8.73 21.42 3.26
N PRO A 101 7.68 21.08 4.04
CA PRO A 101 6.46 20.45 3.51
C PRO A 101 5.79 21.22 2.37
N ALA A 102 5.75 22.55 2.41
CA ALA A 102 5.16 23.35 1.36
C ALA A 102 5.88 23.19 -0.01
N ASP A 103 7.21 23.11 0.02
CA ASP A 103 7.99 22.85 -1.20
C ASP A 103 7.76 21.42 -1.71
N GLN A 104 7.58 20.43 -0.80
CA GLN A 104 7.24 19.06 -1.18
C GLN A 104 5.92 18.98 -1.97
N ILE A 105 4.91 19.75 -1.55
CA ILE A 105 3.63 19.86 -2.28
C ILE A 105 3.83 20.48 -3.66
N THR A 106 4.74 21.45 -3.80
CA THR A 106 5.08 22.02 -5.10
C THR A 106 5.73 20.98 -6.03
N PHE A 107 6.69 20.18 -5.52
CA PHE A 107 7.29 19.09 -6.29
C PHE A 107 6.28 17.99 -6.61
N PHE A 108 5.41 17.64 -5.66
CA PHE A 108 4.32 16.70 -5.89
C PHE A 108 3.42 17.16 -7.04
N LYS A 109 2.95 18.39 -7.01
CA LYS A 109 2.12 18.99 -8.07
C LYS A 109 2.82 18.95 -9.43
N ALA A 110 4.09 19.32 -9.47
CA ALA A 110 4.88 19.34 -10.72
C ALA A 110 5.04 17.93 -11.31
N GLY A 111 5.27 16.90 -10.48
CA GLY A 111 5.42 15.53 -10.92
C GLY A 111 4.09 14.83 -11.19
N PHE A 112 3.18 14.85 -10.22
CA PHE A 112 1.92 14.11 -10.33
C PHE A 112 0.81 14.82 -11.13
N GLY A 113 0.86 16.13 -11.32
CA GLY A 113 -0.16 16.85 -12.10
C GLY A 113 -0.36 16.30 -13.52
N PRO A 114 0.69 16.27 -14.36
CA PRO A 114 0.59 15.74 -15.73
C PRO A 114 0.36 14.21 -15.76
N VAL A 115 0.78 13.48 -14.75
CA VAL A 115 0.58 12.03 -14.63
C VAL A 115 -0.86 11.71 -14.24
N ALA A 116 -1.45 12.47 -13.32
CA ALA A 116 -2.83 12.33 -12.90
C ALA A 116 -3.83 12.65 -14.03
N ALA A 117 -3.56 13.71 -14.79
CA ALA A 117 -4.37 14.04 -15.97
C ALA A 117 -4.35 12.91 -17.03
N HIS A 118 -3.19 12.25 -17.22
CA HIS A 118 -3.08 11.10 -18.11
C HIS A 118 -3.83 9.88 -17.56
N ALA A 119 -3.73 9.64 -16.26
CA ALA A 119 -4.44 8.55 -15.57
C ALA A 119 -5.98 8.69 -15.67
N GLU A 120 -6.50 9.92 -15.53
CA GLU A 120 -7.93 10.20 -15.75
C GLU A 120 -8.39 9.80 -17.14
N GLN A 121 -7.63 10.18 -18.18
CA GLN A 121 -7.95 9.85 -19.59
C GLN A 121 -7.90 8.35 -19.84
N ALA A 122 -6.96 7.64 -19.20
CA ALA A 122 -6.78 6.19 -19.31
C ALA A 122 -7.75 5.38 -18.43
N GLY A 123 -8.51 6.02 -17.52
CA GLY A 123 -9.41 5.35 -16.58
C GLY A 123 -8.68 4.55 -15.48
N VAL A 124 -7.42 4.90 -15.19
CA VAL A 124 -6.59 4.27 -14.16
C VAL A 124 -6.52 5.16 -12.93
N LYS A 125 -6.56 4.57 -11.74
CA LYS A 125 -6.41 5.27 -10.46
C LYS A 125 -4.97 5.18 -9.97
N LEU A 126 -4.49 6.24 -9.31
CA LEU A 126 -3.17 6.32 -8.69
C LEU A 126 -3.35 6.31 -7.17
N ALA A 127 -2.89 5.28 -6.50
CA ALA A 127 -3.08 5.08 -5.07
C ALA A 127 -1.77 5.23 -4.30
N PHE A 128 -1.80 6.02 -3.23
CA PHE A 128 -0.65 6.27 -2.36
C PHE A 128 -0.82 5.52 -1.04
N GLU A 129 0.22 4.80 -0.64
CA GLU A 129 0.29 4.16 0.65
C GLU A 129 0.93 5.10 1.69
N HIS A 130 0.36 5.18 2.89
CA HIS A 130 0.72 6.15 3.93
C HIS A 130 1.66 5.60 5.00
N TRP A 131 2.61 4.76 4.61
CA TRP A 131 3.56 4.14 5.56
C TRP A 131 4.45 5.17 6.29
N PRO A 132 4.71 4.96 7.61
CA PRO A 132 5.49 5.87 8.43
C PRO A 132 6.98 5.73 8.12
N ASN A 133 7.56 6.66 7.40
CA ASN A 133 8.99 6.66 7.13
C ASN A 133 9.62 8.01 7.44
N ARG A 134 9.85 8.30 8.68
CA ARG A 134 10.71 9.37 9.24
C ARG A 134 11.09 10.50 8.26
N GLY A 135 10.09 11.17 7.63
CA GLY A 135 10.30 12.25 6.68
C GLY A 135 10.69 11.85 5.25
N ARG A 136 10.54 10.57 4.88
CA ARG A 136 10.80 10.10 3.50
C ARG A 136 9.55 9.79 2.70
N ASN A 137 8.38 9.87 3.33
CA ASN A 137 7.09 9.66 2.71
C ASN A 137 6.21 10.91 2.88
N LEU A 138 5.90 11.59 1.79
CA LEU A 138 5.03 12.76 1.81
C LEU A 138 3.60 12.40 2.24
N MET A 139 3.11 11.23 1.82
CA MET A 139 1.72 10.80 2.00
C MET A 139 1.44 10.12 3.35
N HIS A 140 2.12 10.51 4.44
CA HIS A 140 2.03 9.81 5.73
C HIS A 140 0.91 10.32 6.66
N SER A 141 0.24 11.43 6.37
CA SER A 141 -0.81 11.97 7.23
C SER A 141 -1.98 12.57 6.44
N PRO A 142 -3.19 12.62 7.03
CA PRO A 142 -4.37 13.24 6.42
C PRO A 142 -4.17 14.68 5.97
N GLU A 143 -3.45 15.50 6.74
CA GLU A 143 -3.09 16.87 6.35
C GLU A 143 -2.35 16.92 5.02
N LEU A 144 -1.37 16.03 4.84
CA LEU A 144 -0.57 15.97 3.63
C LEU A 144 -1.33 15.35 2.45
N TRP A 145 -2.27 14.43 2.71
CA TRP A 145 -3.18 13.92 1.67
C TRP A 145 -4.05 15.04 1.11
N ASP A 146 -4.67 15.84 1.99
CA ASP A 146 -5.47 17.01 1.60
C ASP A 146 -4.64 18.00 0.80
N ALA A 147 -3.45 18.35 1.30
CA ALA A 147 -2.58 19.31 0.62
C ALA A 147 -2.16 18.80 -0.78
N ALA A 148 -1.78 17.53 -0.90
CA ALA A 148 -1.35 16.93 -2.16
C ALA A 148 -2.50 16.80 -3.16
N PHE A 149 -3.66 16.28 -2.72
CA PHE A 149 -4.81 16.09 -3.59
C PHE A 149 -5.40 17.44 -4.05
N ASN A 150 -5.49 18.42 -3.16
CA ASN A 150 -5.97 19.77 -3.50
C ASN A 150 -5.00 20.51 -4.45
N ALA A 151 -3.69 20.31 -4.28
CA ALA A 151 -2.70 20.94 -5.16
C ALA A 151 -2.82 20.49 -6.62
N VAL A 152 -3.20 19.24 -6.86
CA VAL A 152 -3.37 18.68 -8.21
C VAL A 152 -4.82 18.78 -8.69
N GLY A 153 -5.80 18.57 -7.80
CA GLY A 153 -7.22 18.66 -8.10
C GLY A 153 -7.79 17.50 -8.93
N SER A 154 -7.06 16.40 -9.06
CA SER A 154 -7.47 15.25 -9.90
C SER A 154 -8.25 14.20 -9.10
N PRO A 155 -9.37 13.67 -9.63
CA PRO A 155 -10.08 12.53 -9.05
C PRO A 155 -9.36 11.17 -9.29
N ALA A 156 -8.27 11.15 -10.05
CA ALA A 156 -7.47 9.95 -10.24
C ALA A 156 -6.50 9.67 -9.08
N LEU A 157 -6.28 10.65 -8.18
CA LEU A 157 -5.40 10.50 -7.02
C LEU A 157 -6.20 10.03 -5.79
N GLY A 158 -5.70 9.02 -5.08
CA GLY A 158 -6.32 8.50 -3.87
C GLY A 158 -5.36 7.65 -3.05
N LEU A 159 -5.91 6.82 -2.19
CA LEU A 159 -5.15 6.05 -1.21
C LEU A 159 -5.21 4.55 -1.49
N ASN A 160 -4.08 3.91 -1.31
CA ASN A 160 -3.99 2.53 -0.91
C ASN A 160 -4.05 2.51 0.62
N PHE A 161 -5.22 2.19 1.17
CA PHE A 161 -5.48 2.36 2.59
C PHE A 161 -5.01 1.14 3.38
N ASP A 162 -4.11 1.37 4.31
CA ASP A 162 -3.58 0.38 5.24
C ASP A 162 -3.73 0.90 6.69
N PRO A 163 -4.67 0.34 7.49
CA PRO A 163 -4.92 0.83 8.84
C PRO A 163 -3.71 0.68 9.77
N SER A 164 -2.82 -0.30 9.51
CA SER A 164 -1.66 -0.58 10.36
C SER A 164 -0.70 0.61 10.48
N HIS A 165 -0.54 1.36 9.39
CA HIS A 165 0.32 2.54 9.37
C HIS A 165 -0.22 3.68 10.24
N LEU A 166 -1.53 3.89 10.23
CA LEU A 166 -2.17 4.92 11.06
C LEU A 166 -2.13 4.56 12.54
N VAL A 167 -2.22 3.27 12.89
CA VAL A 167 -1.98 2.79 14.26
C VAL A 167 -0.59 3.20 14.74
N VAL A 168 0.46 3.00 13.92
CA VAL A 168 1.84 3.41 14.24
C VAL A 168 1.96 4.93 14.39
N LEU A 169 1.25 5.70 13.58
CA LEU A 169 1.26 7.16 13.60
C LEU A 169 0.35 7.77 14.68
N HIS A 170 -0.38 6.95 15.44
CA HIS A 170 -1.41 7.39 16.39
C HIS A 170 -2.49 8.25 15.76
N ILE A 171 -2.83 7.98 14.50
CA ILE A 171 -3.94 8.61 13.79
C ILE A 171 -5.14 7.66 13.86
N ASP A 172 -6.32 8.20 14.14
CA ASP A 172 -7.56 7.43 14.11
C ASP A 172 -7.87 6.98 12.66
N TRP A 173 -7.60 5.70 12.39
CA TRP A 173 -7.81 5.13 11.06
C TRP A 173 -9.31 5.02 10.70
N VAL A 174 -10.21 4.89 11.69
CA VAL A 174 -11.67 4.87 11.46
C VAL A 174 -12.14 6.21 10.93
N TRP A 175 -11.72 7.30 11.60
CA TRP A 175 -11.99 8.66 11.16
C TRP A 175 -11.38 8.90 9.76
N ALA A 176 -10.11 8.57 9.57
CA ALA A 176 -9.41 8.81 8.30
C ALA A 176 -10.05 8.05 7.12
N LEU A 177 -10.46 6.79 7.33
CA LEU A 177 -11.12 5.98 6.31
C LEU A 177 -12.45 6.59 5.86
N ARG A 178 -13.25 7.14 6.81
CA ARG A 178 -14.53 7.80 6.51
C ARG A 178 -14.35 9.17 5.88
N GLU A 179 -13.40 9.96 6.38
CA GLU A 179 -13.11 11.32 5.87
C GLU A 179 -12.66 11.27 4.41
N PHE A 180 -11.80 10.29 4.07
CA PHE A 180 -11.26 10.12 2.73
C PHE A 180 -11.99 9.06 1.89
N ARG A 181 -13.24 8.72 2.22
CA ARG A 181 -14.01 7.64 1.59
C ARG A 181 -14.00 7.68 0.06
N ASP A 182 -14.09 8.85 -0.55
CA ASP A 182 -14.12 9.04 -2.01
C ASP A 182 -12.73 8.91 -2.66
N ARG A 183 -11.70 8.69 -1.84
CA ARG A 183 -10.30 8.54 -2.23
C ARG A 183 -9.74 7.15 -1.93
N ILE A 184 -10.53 6.22 -1.42
CA ILE A 184 -10.07 4.85 -1.13
C ILE A 184 -10.15 4.03 -2.41
N PHE A 185 -9.02 3.81 -3.05
CA PHE A 185 -8.94 3.09 -4.33
C PHE A 185 -8.45 1.67 -4.19
N TYR A 186 -7.72 1.40 -3.11
CA TYR A 186 -7.20 0.08 -2.81
C TYR A 186 -7.09 -0.12 -1.30
N ALA A 187 -7.14 -1.38 -0.84
CA ALA A 187 -7.14 -1.72 0.58
C ALA A 187 -6.10 -2.81 0.88
N HIS A 188 -5.19 -2.52 1.80
CA HIS A 188 -4.32 -3.53 2.39
C HIS A 188 -4.86 -4.08 3.70
N ALA A 189 -4.58 -5.35 3.93
CA ALA A 189 -4.81 -6.04 5.18
C ALA A 189 -3.47 -6.34 5.86
N LYS A 190 -3.07 -5.43 6.72
CA LYS A 190 -1.90 -5.54 7.60
C LYS A 190 -2.27 -5.04 9.00
N ASP A 191 -1.77 -5.69 10.00
CA ASP A 191 -2.03 -5.35 11.40
C ASP A 191 -0.79 -4.78 12.08
N THR A 192 -0.96 -4.25 13.28
CA THR A 192 0.13 -3.73 14.12
C THR A 192 -0.02 -4.20 15.55
N GLU A 193 1.02 -4.80 16.09
CA GLU A 193 1.15 -5.10 17.52
C GLU A 193 1.89 -3.97 18.22
N LEU A 194 1.36 -3.51 19.36
CA LEU A 194 1.92 -2.43 20.18
C LEU A 194 2.49 -2.99 21.49
N PHE A 195 3.73 -2.62 21.79
CA PHE A 195 4.41 -2.91 23.06
C PHE A 195 4.31 -1.68 23.97
N LEU A 196 3.25 -1.58 24.76
CA LEU A 196 2.93 -0.38 25.53
C LEU A 196 3.98 -0.04 26.60
N ASP A 197 4.57 -1.05 27.25
CA ASP A 197 5.67 -0.91 28.20
C ASP A 197 6.94 -0.32 27.54
N ARG A 198 7.26 -0.78 26.33
CA ARG A 198 8.35 -0.20 25.54
C ARG A 198 8.05 1.23 25.11
N ARG A 199 6.82 1.51 24.68
CA ARG A 199 6.39 2.87 24.35
C ARG A 199 6.51 3.80 25.57
N ASN A 200 6.14 3.34 26.76
CA ASN A 200 6.28 4.10 27.98
C ASN A 200 7.75 4.35 28.36
N ARG A 201 8.64 3.41 28.04
CA ARG A 201 10.08 3.55 28.32
C ARG A 201 10.80 4.46 27.32
N TYR A 202 10.50 4.33 26.04
CA TYR A 202 11.27 4.97 24.96
C TYR A 202 10.56 6.17 24.33
N GLY A 203 9.28 6.35 24.57
CA GLY A 203 8.45 7.33 23.86
C GLY A 203 8.21 6.93 22.41
N ILE A 204 7.60 7.85 21.66
CA ILE A 204 7.26 7.66 20.23
C ILE A 204 8.22 8.37 19.28
N TYR A 205 8.95 9.37 19.76
CA TYR A 205 9.94 10.15 19.00
C TYR A 205 11.36 9.70 19.33
N GLY A 206 12.17 9.46 18.29
CA GLY A 206 13.59 9.21 18.46
C GLY A 206 14.39 10.49 18.76
N PRO A 207 15.73 10.39 18.94
CA PRO A 207 16.53 9.19 18.67
C PRO A 207 16.44 8.13 19.78
N PHE A 208 16.58 6.87 19.40
CA PHE A 208 16.64 5.73 20.30
C PHE A 208 18.04 5.12 20.32
N ILE A 209 18.47 4.59 21.49
CA ILE A 209 19.72 3.83 21.59
C ILE A 209 19.59 2.47 20.89
N GLU A 210 18.45 1.82 21.06
CA GLU A 210 18.14 0.56 20.39
C GLU A 210 17.45 0.83 19.05
N SER A 211 17.57 -0.10 18.10
CA SER A 211 16.85 -0.08 16.82
C SER A 211 15.75 -1.14 16.81
N GLY A 212 14.68 -0.85 16.10
CA GLY A 212 13.70 -1.87 15.73
C GLY A 212 14.28 -2.81 14.67
N GLY A 213 13.64 -3.97 14.48
CA GLY A 213 13.93 -4.90 13.38
C GLY A 213 13.31 -4.45 12.06
N PRO A 214 13.47 -5.23 10.99
CA PRO A 214 12.75 -5.03 9.74
C PRO A 214 11.24 -5.00 9.99
N ALA A 215 10.53 -4.08 9.31
CA ALA A 215 9.08 -3.91 9.45
C ALA A 215 8.62 -3.73 10.91
N SER A 216 9.46 -3.08 11.74
CA SER A 216 9.12 -2.78 13.14
C SER A 216 9.84 -1.54 13.66
N GLY A 217 9.25 -0.89 14.65
CA GLY A 217 9.90 0.07 15.52
C GLY A 217 10.31 -0.57 16.86
N ILE A 218 10.74 0.25 17.81
CA ILE A 218 11.08 -0.24 19.16
C ILE A 218 9.84 -0.69 19.92
N TRP A 219 8.73 0.03 19.80
CA TRP A 219 7.51 -0.14 20.57
C TRP A 219 6.32 -0.69 19.76
N TRP A 220 6.54 -1.09 18.48
CA TRP A 220 5.56 -1.69 17.59
C TRP A 220 6.22 -2.64 16.59
N ARG A 221 5.44 -3.52 15.98
CA ARG A 221 5.81 -4.30 14.79
C ARG A 221 4.59 -4.59 13.95
N TYR A 222 4.78 -4.75 12.65
CA TYR A 222 3.72 -5.22 11.77
C TYR A 222 3.44 -6.71 12.00
N ARG A 223 2.18 -7.03 11.88
CA ARG A 223 1.64 -8.37 12.04
C ARG A 223 0.67 -8.70 10.90
N LEU A 224 0.40 -9.99 10.75
CA LEU A 224 -0.72 -10.45 9.94
C LEU A 224 -2.06 -10.05 10.60
N PRO A 225 -3.15 -9.89 9.80
CA PRO A 225 -4.49 -9.62 10.31
C PRO A 225 -4.92 -10.56 11.43
N GLY A 226 -5.42 -9.98 12.52
CA GLY A 226 -5.85 -10.70 13.73
C GLY A 226 -4.76 -10.89 14.79
N PHE A 227 -3.52 -10.46 14.53
CA PHE A 227 -2.42 -10.54 15.50
C PHE A 227 -2.00 -9.17 16.07
N GLY A 228 -2.77 -8.13 15.81
CA GLY A 228 -2.50 -6.78 16.28
C GLY A 228 -3.73 -6.12 16.88
N VAL A 229 -3.85 -4.81 16.70
CA VAL A 229 -4.88 -3.99 17.32
C VAL A 229 -5.92 -3.43 16.36
N VAL A 230 -5.86 -3.76 15.07
CA VAL A 230 -6.86 -3.31 14.09
C VAL A 230 -8.17 -4.07 14.29
N ASP A 231 -9.27 -3.34 14.40
CA ASP A 231 -10.61 -3.93 14.41
C ASP A 231 -11.05 -4.25 12.96
N TRP A 232 -10.85 -5.50 12.57
CA TRP A 232 -11.10 -6.00 11.21
C TRP A 232 -12.58 -6.03 10.85
N HIS A 233 -13.48 -6.29 11.81
CA HIS A 233 -14.92 -6.18 11.57
C HIS A 233 -15.30 -4.74 11.24
N LYS A 234 -14.76 -3.78 12.00
CA LYS A 234 -14.98 -2.35 11.77
C LYS A 234 -14.40 -1.89 10.44
N TYR A 235 -13.21 -2.41 10.08
CA TYR A 235 -12.58 -2.08 8.79
C TYR A 235 -13.43 -2.56 7.61
N ALA A 236 -13.87 -3.81 7.65
CA ALA A 236 -14.74 -4.40 6.62
C ALA A 236 -16.10 -3.69 6.52
N ASP A 237 -16.72 -3.37 7.67
CA ASP A 237 -17.98 -2.65 7.76
C ASP A 237 -17.90 -1.28 7.08
N ILE A 238 -16.85 -0.50 7.37
CA ILE A 238 -16.67 0.81 6.74
C ILE A 238 -16.38 0.70 5.25
N LEU A 239 -15.54 -0.26 4.81
CA LEU A 239 -15.29 -0.49 3.38
C LEU A 239 -16.59 -0.82 2.63
N ALA A 240 -17.49 -1.60 3.24
CA ALA A 240 -18.83 -1.87 2.70
C ALA A 240 -19.72 -0.61 2.71
N GLU A 241 -19.72 0.16 3.81
CA GLU A 241 -20.45 1.44 3.98
C GLU A 241 -20.10 2.45 2.87
N ILE A 242 -18.82 2.58 2.54
CA ILE A 242 -18.34 3.50 1.49
C ILE A 242 -18.47 2.92 0.07
N GLY A 243 -18.93 1.70 -0.08
CA GLY A 243 -19.14 1.05 -1.38
C GLY A 243 -17.85 0.60 -2.07
N TYR A 244 -16.79 0.27 -1.32
CA TYR A 244 -15.54 -0.22 -1.88
C TYR A 244 -15.76 -1.54 -2.63
N GLN A 245 -15.23 -1.64 -3.86
CA GLN A 245 -15.45 -2.78 -4.77
C GLN A 245 -14.19 -3.60 -5.05
N GLY A 246 -13.03 -3.15 -4.58
CA GLY A 246 -11.76 -3.85 -4.82
C GLY A 246 -11.54 -5.03 -3.88
N PRO A 247 -10.49 -5.82 -4.11
CA PRO A 247 -10.04 -6.84 -3.16
C PRO A 247 -9.37 -6.19 -1.94
N MET A 248 -9.27 -6.97 -0.87
CA MET A 248 -8.43 -6.66 0.29
C MET A 248 -7.19 -7.55 0.24
N ASN A 249 -6.02 -6.98 -0.03
CA ASN A 249 -4.80 -7.77 -0.17
C ASN A 249 -3.99 -7.80 1.13
N ILE A 250 -3.68 -9.02 1.59
CA ILE A 250 -2.82 -9.21 2.76
C ILE A 250 -1.40 -8.79 2.40
N GLU A 251 -0.90 -7.74 3.06
CA GLU A 251 0.50 -7.37 3.00
C GLU A 251 1.26 -8.02 4.15
N HIS A 252 2.01 -9.07 3.81
CA HIS A 252 2.75 -9.83 4.80
C HIS A 252 4.09 -9.16 5.12
N GLU A 253 4.18 -8.52 6.29
CA GLU A 253 5.42 -7.97 6.87
C GLU A 253 5.68 -8.49 8.30
N ASP A 254 5.10 -9.63 8.66
CA ASP A 254 5.21 -10.25 9.98
C ASP A 254 6.46 -11.09 10.11
N GLN A 255 7.40 -10.63 10.95
CA GLN A 255 8.68 -11.33 11.21
C GLN A 255 8.48 -12.66 11.94
N VAL A 256 7.44 -12.80 12.75
CA VAL A 256 7.11 -14.07 13.43
C VAL A 256 6.74 -15.14 12.43
N TRP A 257 6.16 -14.74 11.30
CA TRP A 257 5.75 -15.60 10.21
C TRP A 257 6.73 -15.59 9.01
N GLY A 258 8.00 -15.29 9.25
CA GLY A 258 9.09 -15.53 8.28
C GLY A 258 9.29 -14.48 7.19
N PHE A 259 8.76 -13.26 7.34
CA PHE A 259 8.68 -12.19 6.34
C PHE A 259 9.84 -12.11 5.33
N THR A 260 11.11 -12.08 5.75
CA THR A 260 12.22 -11.89 4.81
C THR A 260 13.03 -13.16 4.54
N GLN A 261 12.74 -14.26 5.22
CA GLN A 261 13.67 -15.38 5.35
C GLN A 261 13.08 -16.74 4.95
N ASP A 262 11.78 -16.95 5.13
CA ASP A 262 11.17 -18.29 5.06
C ASP A 262 9.84 -18.25 4.30
N VAL A 263 9.86 -18.70 3.03
CA VAL A 263 8.68 -18.77 2.17
C VAL A 263 7.60 -19.70 2.73
N ALA A 264 7.97 -20.87 3.26
CA ALA A 264 7.00 -21.83 3.78
C ALA A 264 6.25 -21.23 4.97
N ARG A 265 6.99 -20.62 5.89
CA ARG A 265 6.41 -19.94 7.05
C ARG A 265 5.58 -18.71 6.68
N MET A 266 5.98 -17.96 5.64
CA MET A 266 5.15 -16.87 5.09
C MET A 266 3.82 -17.40 4.55
N ARG A 267 3.86 -18.51 3.79
CA ARG A 267 2.66 -19.16 3.24
C ARG A 267 1.73 -19.64 4.36
N ASP A 268 2.25 -20.27 5.39
CA ASP A 268 1.47 -20.67 6.58
C ASP A 268 0.82 -19.47 7.26
N GLY A 269 1.54 -18.37 7.42
CA GLY A 269 1.02 -17.12 7.98
C GLY A 269 -0.11 -16.53 7.15
N LEU A 270 0.04 -16.49 5.82
CA LEU A 270 -1.00 -16.02 4.90
C LEU A 270 -2.27 -16.87 5.00
N LEU A 271 -2.15 -18.20 5.16
CA LEU A 271 -3.30 -19.08 5.35
C LEU A 271 -4.02 -18.85 6.69
N VAL A 272 -3.27 -18.54 7.74
CA VAL A 272 -3.85 -18.19 9.04
C VAL A 272 -4.60 -16.86 8.94
N ALA A 273 -3.98 -15.84 8.34
CA ALA A 273 -4.60 -14.54 8.15
C ALA A 273 -5.84 -14.61 7.26
N LYS A 274 -5.77 -15.37 6.16
CA LYS A 274 -6.93 -15.57 5.27
C LYS A 274 -8.11 -16.20 6.01
N ARG A 275 -7.88 -17.27 6.75
CA ARG A 275 -8.96 -17.91 7.55
C ARG A 275 -9.59 -16.95 8.54
N PHE A 276 -8.79 -16.12 9.20
CA PHE A 276 -9.30 -15.08 10.09
C PHE A 276 -10.17 -14.07 9.34
N LEU A 277 -9.70 -13.55 8.21
CA LEU A 277 -10.43 -12.59 7.39
C LEU A 277 -11.69 -13.21 6.78
N ASP A 278 -11.65 -14.45 6.27
CA ASP A 278 -12.82 -15.16 5.75
C ASP A 278 -13.95 -15.24 6.78
N GLN A 279 -13.62 -15.38 8.08
CA GLN A 279 -14.61 -15.40 9.17
C GLN A 279 -15.10 -14.00 9.57
N THR A 280 -14.30 -12.97 9.28
CA THR A 280 -14.58 -11.58 9.67
C THR A 280 -15.39 -10.83 8.61
N LEU A 281 -15.23 -11.20 7.34
CA LEU A 281 -15.83 -10.50 6.19
C LEU A 281 -17.20 -11.07 5.75
N ILE A 282 -17.84 -11.90 6.58
CA ILE A 282 -19.16 -12.52 6.28
C ILE A 282 -20.27 -11.51 6.50
#